data_2c3738c8e05f02017898d8ec5dd985d4
#
_entry.id   2c3738c8e05f02017898d8ec5dd985d4
#
_cell.length_a   1.000
_cell.length_b   1.000
_cell.length_c   1.000
_cell.angle_alpha   90.00
_cell.angle_beta   90.00
_cell.angle_gamma   90.00
#
_symmetry.space_group_name_H-M   'P 1'
#
loop_
_entity.id
_entity.type
_entity.pdbx_description
1 polymer ?
#
loop_
_entity_poly.entity_id
_entity_poly.type
_entity_poly.pdbx_seq_one_letter_code
_entity_poly.pdbx_strand_id
1 'polypeptide(L)'
;VALDASDWSAHDAGRLSPKVSPWRGFTMSFPRIAHVALTVGDLERSVPWYRRLFGAEPVLDEDTGPFRHVVWSLGDTLVGLHEFPDGLDDVRFDERRPGLDHLSFACADRAELVQWVARLDELGIRHGGIEEASYGFGLSFRDPDGLPLEFFAPPAV
;
A
#
# COMPACT_ATOMS: atom_id res chain seq x y z
N VAL A 1 14.75 -15.10 -10.97
CA VAL A 1 14.87 -14.79 -12.41
C VAL A 1 14.40 -13.36 -12.52
N ALA A 2 15.35 -12.43 -12.66
CA ALA A 2 15.05 -11.04 -12.92
C ALA A 2 14.27 -10.96 -14.24
N LEU A 3 13.11 -10.33 -14.25
CA LEU A 3 12.42 -9.97 -15.47
C LEU A 3 13.31 -8.92 -16.17
N ASP A 4 13.75 -9.27 -17.38
CA ASP A 4 14.58 -8.40 -18.21
C ASP A 4 13.79 -7.13 -18.57
N ALA A 5 14.29 -5.99 -18.12
CA ALA A 5 13.69 -4.67 -18.36
C ALA A 5 13.79 -4.23 -19.84
N SER A 6 14.31 -5.05 -20.75
CA SER A 6 14.55 -4.72 -22.16
C SER A 6 13.31 -4.82 -23.05
N ASP A 7 12.20 -5.42 -22.58
CA ASP A 7 10.96 -5.58 -23.38
C ASP A 7 9.96 -4.41 -23.23
N TRP A 8 10.35 -3.35 -22.49
CA TRP A 8 9.50 -2.19 -22.35
C TRP A 8 9.94 -1.07 -23.33
N SER A 9 9.45 -1.13 -24.59
CA SER A 9 9.74 -0.07 -25.55
C SER A 9 9.02 1.23 -25.17
N ALA A 10 9.81 2.32 -25.11
CA ALA A 10 9.42 3.68 -24.68
C ALA A 10 8.40 4.41 -25.60
N HIS A 11 7.58 3.69 -26.37
CA HIS A 11 6.66 4.30 -27.35
C HIS A 11 5.19 4.32 -26.93
N ASP A 12 4.81 3.84 -25.73
CA ASP A 12 3.41 3.80 -25.30
C ASP A 12 3.14 4.48 -23.94
N ALA A 13 4.00 5.41 -23.52
CA ALA A 13 3.79 6.20 -22.29
C ALA A 13 2.61 7.21 -22.39
N GLY A 14 1.82 7.16 -23.43
CA GLY A 14 0.77 8.13 -23.72
C GLY A 14 -0.66 7.74 -23.32
N ARG A 15 -0.94 6.52 -22.90
CA ARG A 15 -2.25 6.11 -22.37
C ARG A 15 -2.15 4.69 -21.80
N LEU A 16 -2.16 4.54 -20.48
CA LEU A 16 -2.57 3.29 -19.83
C LEU A 16 -4.09 3.13 -20.00
N SER A 17 -4.54 2.96 -21.24
CA SER A 17 -5.87 2.38 -21.48
C SER A 17 -5.71 0.88 -21.23
N PRO A 18 -6.52 0.28 -20.35
CA PRO A 18 -6.49 -1.17 -20.17
C PRO A 18 -6.75 -1.81 -21.54
N LYS A 19 -5.81 -2.62 -22.04
CA LYS A 19 -6.04 -3.45 -23.23
C LYS A 19 -7.17 -4.41 -22.88
N VAL A 20 -8.38 -4.06 -23.35
CA VAL A 20 -9.58 -4.84 -23.11
C VAL A 20 -9.40 -6.20 -23.77
N SER A 21 -9.42 -7.26 -22.98
CA SER A 21 -9.45 -8.65 -23.41
C SER A 21 -10.58 -8.90 -24.42
N PRO A 22 -10.44 -9.85 -25.36
CA PRO A 22 -11.42 -10.10 -26.45
C PRO A 22 -12.70 -10.80 -26.03
N TRP A 23 -13.18 -10.60 -24.81
CA TRP A 23 -14.50 -11.03 -24.39
C TRP A 23 -15.53 -10.09 -25.00
N ARG A 24 -15.86 -10.38 -26.27
CA ARG A 24 -16.89 -9.63 -27.02
C ARG A 24 -18.23 -9.76 -26.30
N GLY A 25 -18.72 -8.67 -25.74
CA GLY A 25 -20.08 -8.56 -25.23
C GLY A 25 -20.26 -8.06 -23.80
N PHE A 26 -19.18 -7.89 -23.00
CA PHE A 26 -19.30 -7.32 -21.66
C PHE A 26 -18.53 -6.00 -21.55
N THR A 27 -19.24 -4.89 -21.51
CA THR A 27 -18.72 -3.55 -21.18
C THR A 27 -18.64 -3.37 -19.65
N MET A 28 -18.05 -4.32 -18.95
CA MET A 28 -17.79 -4.14 -17.51
C MET A 28 -16.37 -3.61 -17.32
N SER A 29 -16.23 -2.43 -16.71
CA SER A 29 -14.96 -2.00 -16.17
C SER A 29 -14.56 -2.93 -15.01
N PHE A 30 -13.28 -3.23 -14.87
CA PHE A 30 -12.81 -4.00 -13.73
C PHE A 30 -13.17 -3.26 -12.43
N PRO A 31 -13.75 -3.92 -11.42
CA PRO A 31 -14.15 -3.26 -10.18
C PRO A 31 -12.91 -2.75 -9.42
N ARG A 32 -13.09 -1.64 -8.70
CA ARG A 32 -12.05 -1.06 -7.85
C ARG A 32 -11.73 -1.99 -6.68
N ILE A 33 -10.54 -1.84 -6.12
CA ILE A 33 -10.20 -2.47 -4.84
C ILE A 33 -11.09 -1.83 -3.76
N ALA A 34 -11.94 -2.65 -3.13
CA ALA A 34 -12.83 -2.19 -2.07
C ALA A 34 -12.11 -2.08 -0.72
N HIS A 35 -11.28 -3.06 -0.41
CA HIS A 35 -10.47 -3.07 0.82
C HIS A 35 -9.19 -3.88 0.64
N VAL A 36 -8.24 -3.59 1.52
CA VAL A 36 -7.04 -4.39 1.76
C VAL A 36 -7.01 -4.75 3.24
N ALA A 37 -6.75 -6.00 3.57
CA ALA A 37 -6.52 -6.45 4.93
C ALA A 37 -5.07 -6.93 5.08
N LEU A 38 -4.39 -6.41 6.08
CA LEU A 38 -3.01 -6.74 6.42
C LEU A 38 -3.02 -7.56 7.71
N THR A 39 -2.32 -8.68 7.73
CA THR A 39 -2.10 -9.42 8.97
C THR A 39 -0.93 -8.79 9.71
N VAL A 40 -1.17 -8.45 10.98
CA VAL A 40 -0.18 -7.89 11.90
C VAL A 40 0.05 -8.85 13.06
N GLY A 41 1.25 -8.81 13.62
CA GLY A 41 1.60 -9.67 14.75
C GLY A 41 1.00 -9.20 16.08
N ASP A 42 0.64 -7.90 16.19
CA ASP A 42 0.17 -7.28 17.42
C ASP A 42 -0.62 -6.00 17.10
N LEU A 43 -1.93 -6.02 17.31
CA LEU A 43 -2.81 -4.87 17.11
C LEU A 43 -2.55 -3.75 18.13
N GLU A 44 -2.16 -4.07 19.37
CA GLU A 44 -1.86 -3.07 20.39
C GLU A 44 -0.64 -2.22 20.00
N ARG A 45 0.29 -2.78 19.25
CA ARG A 45 1.44 -2.07 18.65
C ARG A 45 1.07 -1.37 17.34
N SER A 46 0.34 -2.05 16.46
CA SER A 46 0.11 -1.59 15.09
C SER A 46 -0.97 -0.53 15.00
N VAL A 47 -2.07 -0.63 15.77
CA VAL A 47 -3.18 0.35 15.74
C VAL A 47 -2.71 1.77 16.08
N PRO A 48 -1.97 2.04 17.18
CA PRO A 48 -1.47 3.38 17.46
C PRO A 48 -0.54 3.92 16.37
N TRP A 49 0.23 3.07 15.72
CA TRP A 49 1.15 3.45 14.65
C TRP A 49 0.37 3.86 13.39
N TYR A 50 -0.58 3.03 12.93
CA TYR A 50 -1.40 3.33 11.74
C TYR A 50 -2.33 4.51 11.97
N ARG A 51 -2.88 4.68 13.19
CA ARG A 51 -3.66 5.87 13.57
C ARG A 51 -2.86 7.16 13.39
N ARG A 52 -1.59 7.17 13.79
CA ARG A 52 -0.71 8.33 13.60
C ARG A 52 -0.35 8.55 12.13
N LEU A 53 -0.10 7.47 11.38
CA LEU A 53 0.20 7.54 9.94
C LEU A 53 -0.98 8.12 9.18
N PHE A 54 -2.18 7.56 9.36
CA PHE A 54 -3.39 7.97 8.64
C PHE A 54 -3.96 9.29 9.15
N GLY A 55 -3.61 9.71 10.37
CA GLY A 55 -4.18 10.92 11.00
C GLY A 55 -5.69 10.79 11.25
N ALA A 56 -6.20 9.57 11.38
CA ALA A 56 -7.62 9.25 11.49
C ALA A 56 -7.88 8.14 12.52
N GLU A 57 -9.07 8.17 13.13
CA GLU A 57 -9.55 7.08 13.96
C GLU A 57 -10.08 5.93 13.09
N PRO A 58 -9.98 4.67 13.55
CA PRO A 58 -10.60 3.55 12.87
C PRO A 58 -12.13 3.68 12.88
N VAL A 59 -12.77 3.15 11.84
CA VAL A 59 -14.24 3.08 11.72
C VAL A 59 -14.82 1.79 12.27
N LEU A 60 -13.96 0.80 12.53
CA LEU A 60 -14.35 -0.48 13.12
C LEU A 60 -13.18 -1.04 13.96
N ASP A 61 -13.51 -1.59 15.13
CA ASP A 61 -12.63 -2.40 15.98
C ASP A 61 -13.50 -3.51 16.57
N GLU A 62 -13.27 -4.75 16.13
CA GLU A 62 -14.14 -5.88 16.44
C GLU A 62 -13.31 -7.16 16.65
N ASP A 63 -13.68 -7.90 17.70
CA ASP A 63 -13.24 -9.27 17.92
C ASP A 63 -14.30 -10.22 17.36
N THR A 64 -13.96 -10.97 16.32
CA THR A 64 -14.85 -11.93 15.67
C THR A 64 -14.76 -13.34 16.29
N GLY A 65 -13.84 -13.53 17.24
CA GLY A 65 -13.47 -14.80 17.82
C GLY A 65 -12.29 -15.46 17.06
N PRO A 66 -12.42 -15.80 15.78
CA PRO A 66 -11.29 -16.32 14.99
C PRO A 66 -10.14 -15.32 14.78
N PHE A 67 -10.43 -14.04 14.78
CA PHE A 67 -9.44 -12.95 14.67
C PHE A 67 -10.07 -11.63 15.18
N ARG A 68 -9.21 -10.74 15.65
CA ARG A 68 -9.57 -9.33 15.89
C ARG A 68 -9.16 -8.48 14.69
N HIS A 69 -9.98 -7.50 14.33
CA HIS A 69 -9.65 -6.58 13.26
C HIS A 69 -10.00 -5.14 13.56
N VAL A 70 -9.20 -4.24 13.01
CA VAL A 70 -9.38 -2.80 13.11
C VAL A 70 -9.32 -2.22 11.72
N VAL A 71 -10.30 -1.37 11.33
CA VAL A 71 -10.48 -0.92 9.95
C VAL A 71 -10.53 0.59 9.88
N TRP A 72 -9.83 1.18 8.92
CA TRP A 72 -9.92 2.60 8.54
C TRP A 72 -10.60 2.75 7.18
N SER A 73 -11.28 3.89 7.01
CA SER A 73 -11.77 4.35 5.71
C SER A 73 -10.82 5.41 5.17
N LEU A 74 -10.15 5.10 4.05
CA LEU A 74 -9.21 5.97 3.37
C LEU A 74 -9.78 6.32 1.98
N GLY A 75 -10.54 7.40 1.91
CA GLY A 75 -11.29 7.73 0.70
C GLY A 75 -12.28 6.61 0.35
N ASP A 76 -12.14 6.03 -0.85
CA ASP A 76 -13.02 4.98 -1.36
C ASP A 76 -12.53 3.55 -1.04
N THR A 77 -11.45 3.40 -0.28
CA THR A 77 -10.84 2.10 0.05
C THR A 77 -10.79 1.92 1.56
N LEU A 78 -11.13 0.73 2.04
CA LEU A 78 -10.91 0.38 3.43
C LEU A 78 -9.54 -0.29 3.59
N VAL A 79 -8.85 0.02 4.68
CA VAL A 79 -7.63 -0.66 5.10
C VAL A 79 -7.85 -1.27 6.46
N GLY A 80 -7.73 -2.58 6.56
CA GLY A 80 -7.91 -3.35 7.77
C GLY A 80 -6.60 -3.93 8.28
N LEU A 81 -6.46 -4.02 9.59
CA LEU A 81 -5.44 -4.80 10.27
C LEU A 81 -6.13 -5.99 10.95
N HIS A 82 -5.57 -7.18 10.75
CA HIS A 82 -6.07 -8.42 11.33
C HIS A 82 -4.99 -9.04 12.22
N GLU A 83 -5.38 -9.44 13.42
CA GLU A 83 -4.56 -10.24 14.33
C GLU A 83 -5.25 -11.58 14.59
N PHE A 84 -4.50 -12.66 14.48
CA PHE A 84 -5.00 -14.01 14.72
C PHE A 84 -4.47 -14.52 16.07
N PRO A 85 -5.31 -15.13 16.95
CA PRO A 85 -4.89 -15.61 18.27
C PRO A 85 -3.73 -16.60 18.23
N ASP A 86 -3.69 -17.42 17.16
CA ASP A 86 -2.62 -18.39 16.90
C ASP A 86 -1.55 -17.79 16.00
N GLY A 87 -1.43 -16.45 15.99
CA GLY A 87 -0.50 -15.70 15.18
C GLY A 87 0.93 -16.17 15.39
N LEU A 88 1.73 -15.99 14.34
CA LEU A 88 3.13 -16.37 14.35
C LEU A 88 3.92 -15.29 15.10
N ASP A 89 4.08 -15.46 16.40
CA ASP A 89 4.99 -14.64 17.18
C ASP A 89 6.37 -14.61 16.49
N ASP A 90 6.96 -13.44 16.35
CA ASP A 90 8.28 -13.21 15.76
C ASP A 90 8.43 -13.43 14.22
N VAL A 91 7.39 -13.73 13.47
CA VAL A 91 7.49 -13.77 12.01
C VAL A 91 7.36 -12.37 11.42
N ARG A 92 8.47 -11.87 10.87
CA ARG A 92 8.47 -10.62 10.12
C ARG A 92 8.00 -10.85 8.69
N PHE A 93 7.40 -9.82 8.12
CA PHE A 93 7.05 -9.79 6.70
C PHE A 93 8.30 -9.99 5.83
N ASP A 94 8.15 -10.76 4.76
CA ASP A 94 9.21 -11.00 3.76
C ASP A 94 8.61 -10.90 2.36
N GLU A 95 8.85 -9.78 1.69
CA GLU A 95 8.37 -9.48 0.34
C GLU A 95 8.90 -10.43 -0.74
N ARG A 96 9.94 -11.22 -0.44
CA ARG A 96 10.48 -12.23 -1.38
C ARG A 96 9.65 -13.51 -1.41
N ARG A 97 8.65 -13.64 -0.57
CA ARG A 97 7.69 -14.75 -0.60
C ARG A 97 6.55 -14.43 -1.55
N PRO A 98 6.05 -15.40 -2.34
CA PRO A 98 4.89 -15.15 -3.19
C PRO A 98 3.70 -14.64 -2.38
N GLY A 99 3.16 -13.46 -2.77
CA GLY A 99 2.06 -12.80 -2.07
C GLY A 99 2.09 -11.29 -2.31
N LEU A 100 1.82 -10.53 -1.26
CA LEU A 100 1.95 -9.07 -1.30
C LEU A 100 3.44 -8.70 -1.27
N ASP A 101 3.87 -7.83 -2.17
CA ASP A 101 5.20 -7.20 -2.13
C ASP A 101 5.14 -5.95 -1.25
N HIS A 102 4.31 -4.97 -1.62
CA HIS A 102 4.09 -3.75 -0.86
C HIS A 102 2.66 -3.23 -1.06
N LEU A 103 2.25 -2.30 -0.20
CA LEU A 103 1.02 -1.53 -0.35
C LEU A 103 1.37 -0.07 -0.64
N SER A 104 0.89 0.45 -1.78
CA SER A 104 1.16 1.82 -2.19
C SER A 104 -0.08 2.71 -2.11
N PHE A 105 0.10 3.92 -1.56
CA PHE A 105 -0.92 4.98 -1.46
C PHE A 105 -0.65 6.03 -2.53
N ALA A 106 -1.68 6.38 -3.30
CA ALA A 106 -1.56 7.34 -4.38
C ALA A 106 -1.45 8.77 -3.86
N CYS A 107 -0.44 9.49 -4.35
CA CYS A 107 -0.27 10.93 -4.21
C CYS A 107 -0.51 11.62 -5.56
N ALA A 108 -0.97 12.86 -5.52
CA ALA A 108 -1.28 13.62 -6.72
C ALA A 108 -0.01 13.95 -7.53
N ASP A 109 1.07 14.29 -6.84
CA ASP A 109 2.32 14.73 -7.44
C ASP A 109 3.52 14.59 -6.49
N ARG A 110 4.70 14.95 -6.99
CA ARG A 110 5.93 14.94 -6.19
C ARG A 110 5.89 15.92 -5.01
N ALA A 111 5.14 17.02 -5.10
CA ALA A 111 5.06 18.00 -4.01
C ALA A 111 4.31 17.43 -2.80
N GLU A 112 3.30 16.60 -3.04
CA GLU A 112 2.62 15.86 -1.98
C GLU A 112 3.56 14.85 -1.31
N LEU A 113 4.42 14.16 -2.07
CA LEU A 113 5.45 13.28 -1.49
C LEU A 113 6.42 14.02 -0.56
N VAL A 114 6.79 15.27 -0.87
CA VAL A 114 7.63 16.10 0.02
C VAL A 114 6.92 16.38 1.35
N GLN A 115 5.61 16.57 1.34
CA GLN A 115 4.82 16.73 2.57
C GLN A 115 4.80 15.43 3.39
N TRP A 116 4.70 14.28 2.70
CA TRP A 116 4.77 12.99 3.35
C TRP A 116 6.15 12.67 3.93
N VAL A 117 7.25 13.10 3.29
CA VAL A 117 8.60 13.02 3.89
C VAL A 117 8.61 13.74 5.23
N ALA A 118 8.18 15.00 5.25
CA ALA A 118 8.14 15.79 6.49
C ALA A 118 7.24 15.13 7.56
N ARG A 119 6.12 14.56 7.13
CA ARG A 119 5.20 13.86 8.05
C ARG A 119 5.81 12.59 8.62
N LEU A 120 6.49 11.78 7.82
CA LEU A 120 7.17 10.58 8.30
C LEU A 120 8.31 10.93 9.27
N ASP A 121 9.06 12.00 9.00
CA ASP A 121 10.09 12.52 9.91
C ASP A 121 9.51 12.94 11.26
N GLU A 122 8.40 13.70 11.28
CA GLU A 122 7.68 14.09 12.51
C GLU A 122 7.22 12.87 13.32
N LEU A 123 6.80 11.81 12.65
CA LEU A 123 6.35 10.57 13.27
C LEU A 123 7.51 9.67 13.70
N GLY A 124 8.75 10.00 13.35
CA GLY A 124 9.94 9.18 13.60
C GLY A 124 9.93 7.87 12.79
N ILE A 125 9.26 7.85 11.64
CA ILE A 125 9.18 6.69 10.73
C ILE A 125 10.35 6.78 9.75
N ARG A 126 11.22 5.78 9.77
CA ARG A 126 12.34 5.70 8.83
C ARG A 126 11.85 5.42 7.42
N HIS A 127 12.42 6.12 6.44
CA HIS A 127 12.08 5.98 5.02
C HIS A 127 13.34 6.15 4.13
N GLY A 128 13.26 5.74 2.89
CA GLY A 128 14.37 5.81 1.90
C GLY A 128 14.57 7.19 1.26
N GLY A 129 13.68 8.15 1.50
CA GLY A 129 13.60 9.37 0.70
C GLY A 129 12.76 9.16 -0.56
N ILE A 130 12.60 10.22 -1.35
CA ILE A 130 11.87 10.15 -2.63
C ILE A 130 12.82 9.60 -3.68
N GLU A 131 12.46 8.47 -4.26
CA GLU A 131 13.13 7.87 -5.42
C GLU A 131 12.39 8.21 -6.70
N GLU A 132 13.14 8.51 -7.77
CA GLU A 132 12.60 8.83 -9.09
C GLU A 132 12.84 7.67 -10.05
N ALA A 133 11.78 7.26 -10.73
CA ALA A 133 11.81 6.28 -11.80
C ALA A 133 11.09 6.82 -13.04
N SER A 134 11.26 6.18 -14.18
CA SER A 134 10.61 6.61 -15.44
C SER A 134 9.08 6.61 -15.39
N TYR A 135 8.51 5.87 -14.44
CA TYR A 135 7.06 5.71 -14.26
C TYR A 135 6.48 6.53 -13.09
N GLY A 136 7.34 7.26 -12.34
CA GLY A 136 6.86 8.10 -11.23
C GLY A 136 7.87 8.25 -10.10
N PHE A 137 7.36 8.68 -8.96
CA PHE A 137 8.12 8.95 -7.74
C PHE A 137 7.58 8.07 -6.61
N GLY A 138 8.47 7.40 -5.88
CA GLY A 138 8.14 6.55 -4.75
C GLY A 138 8.78 7.05 -3.46
N LEU A 139 8.09 6.89 -2.34
CA LEU A 139 8.58 7.13 -0.99
C LEU A 139 8.28 5.89 -0.16
N SER A 140 9.28 5.02 0.00
CA SER A 140 9.12 3.72 0.67
C SER A 140 9.48 3.79 2.14
N PHE A 141 8.69 3.09 2.98
CA PHE A 141 8.89 2.94 4.41
C PHE A 141 8.32 1.59 4.86
N ARG A 142 8.38 1.28 6.15
CA ARG A 142 7.86 0.01 6.68
C ARG A 142 7.00 0.22 7.91
N ASP A 143 6.01 -0.64 8.05
CA ASP A 143 5.18 -0.72 9.24
C ASP A 143 5.92 -1.44 10.41
N PRO A 144 5.30 -1.57 11.60
CA PRO A 144 5.92 -2.26 12.75
C PRO A 144 6.26 -3.73 12.51
N ASP A 145 5.56 -4.42 11.61
CA ASP A 145 5.81 -5.83 11.26
C ASP A 145 6.81 -5.98 10.11
N GLY A 146 7.26 -4.85 9.54
CA GLY A 146 8.21 -4.82 8.44
C GLY A 146 7.56 -4.89 7.07
N LEU A 147 6.22 -4.82 6.98
CA LEU A 147 5.52 -4.76 5.70
C LEU A 147 5.92 -3.49 4.96
N PRO A 148 6.36 -3.58 3.68
CA PRO A 148 6.68 -2.42 2.88
C PRO A 148 5.42 -1.62 2.54
N LEU A 149 5.50 -0.32 2.82
CA LEU A 149 4.51 0.68 2.45
C LEU A 149 5.16 1.72 1.56
N GLU A 150 4.37 2.32 0.69
CA GLU A 150 4.85 3.34 -0.24
C GLU A 150 3.81 4.46 -0.38
N PHE A 151 4.28 5.69 -0.53
CA PHE A 151 3.55 6.77 -1.18
C PHE A 151 4.08 6.92 -2.59
N PHE A 152 3.19 6.90 -3.58
CA PHE A 152 3.57 6.95 -5.00
C PHE A 152 2.86 8.09 -5.72
N ALA A 153 3.61 8.85 -6.50
CA ALA A 153 3.10 9.88 -7.40
C ALA A 153 3.48 9.56 -8.85
N PRO A 154 2.56 9.76 -9.82
CA PRO A 154 2.87 9.59 -11.24
C PRO A 154 3.91 10.64 -11.71
N PRO A 155 4.57 10.41 -12.85
CA PRO A 155 5.43 11.42 -13.45
C PRO A 155 4.64 12.68 -13.80
N ALA A 156 5.31 13.83 -13.78
CA ALA A 156 4.70 15.07 -14.27
C ALA A 156 4.31 14.93 -15.75
N VAL A 157 3.07 15.25 -16.09
CA VAL A 157 2.54 15.25 -17.47
C VAL A 157 2.98 16.52 -18.18
#